data_12b887398208adbabeaaa880bee5ff7b
#
_entry.id   12b887398208adbabeaaa880bee5ff7b
#
_cell.length_a   1.000
_cell.length_b   1.000
_cell.length_c   1.000
_cell.angle_alpha   90.00
_cell.angle_beta   90.00
_cell.angle_gamma   90.00
#
_symmetry.space_group_name_H-M   'P 1'
#
loop_
_entity.id
_entity.type
_entity.pdbx_description
1 polymer ?
#
loop_
_entity_poly.entity_id
_entity_poly.type
_entity_poly.pdbx_seq_one_letter_code
_entity_poly.pdbx_strand_id
1 'polypeptide(L)'
;MKRVILAAIALAVAVPVLGADRVKTANGRVEGTTEPSGVHVYRGIPFAAPPVGDLRWKAPQPVKDWPEVRPATEFGPRCMQQPVFGDMSFRSNGMSEDCLYLNVWTPATSAADRLPVLVYLYGGSFRAGDGSEPRYDGESMARRGIVA
;
A
#
# COMPACT_ATOMS: atom_id res chain seq x y z
N MET A 1 55.45 -21.82 30.83
CA MET A 1 53.98 -21.72 30.73
C MET A 1 53.65 -20.80 29.56
N LYS A 2 53.27 -21.37 28.39
CA LYS A 2 52.90 -20.59 27.17
C LYS A 2 51.40 -20.29 27.22
N ARG A 3 51.01 -19.01 27.27
CA ARG A 3 49.62 -18.58 27.20
C ARG A 3 49.21 -18.52 25.74
N VAL A 4 48.26 -19.36 25.34
CA VAL A 4 47.59 -19.33 24.05
C VAL A 4 46.44 -18.32 24.16
N ILE A 5 46.51 -17.22 23.41
CA ILE A 5 45.42 -16.24 23.30
C ILE A 5 44.57 -16.70 22.11
N LEU A 6 43.35 -17.21 22.40
CA LEU A 6 42.35 -17.44 21.36
C LEU A 6 41.70 -16.09 20.99
N ALA A 7 41.93 -15.62 19.78
CA ALA A 7 41.23 -14.51 19.23
C ALA A 7 39.88 -15.01 18.63
N ALA A 8 38.75 -14.63 19.22
CA ALA A 8 37.45 -14.89 18.68
C ALA A 8 37.15 -13.90 17.53
N ILE A 9 37.13 -14.39 16.30
CA ILE A 9 36.71 -13.61 15.14
C ILE A 9 35.16 -13.60 15.13
N ALA A 10 34.58 -12.48 15.51
CA ALA A 10 33.14 -12.27 15.34
C ALA A 10 32.84 -12.02 13.87
N LEU A 11 32.21 -13.00 13.21
CA LEU A 11 31.73 -12.89 11.85
C LEU A 11 30.46 -12.04 11.88
N ALA A 12 30.53 -10.75 11.54
CA ALA A 12 29.36 -9.91 11.37
C ALA A 12 28.62 -10.33 10.09
N VAL A 13 27.52 -11.05 10.25
CA VAL A 13 26.58 -11.33 9.14
C VAL A 13 25.87 -10.02 8.82
N ALA A 14 26.26 -9.37 7.72
CA ALA A 14 25.52 -8.25 7.17
C ALA A 14 24.17 -8.79 6.64
N VAL A 15 23.10 -8.60 7.41
CA VAL A 15 21.74 -8.82 6.92
C VAL A 15 21.50 -7.74 5.87
N PRO A 16 21.17 -8.09 4.62
CA PRO A 16 20.81 -7.07 3.64
C PRO A 16 19.55 -6.36 4.17
N VAL A 17 19.68 -5.09 4.48
CA VAL A 17 18.53 -4.20 4.66
C VAL A 17 17.89 -4.14 3.29
N LEU A 18 16.81 -4.89 3.07
CA LEU A 18 15.94 -4.73 1.91
C LEU A 18 15.61 -3.25 1.85
N GLY A 19 16.07 -2.58 0.79
CA GLY A 19 15.86 -1.15 0.61
C GLY A 19 14.35 -0.90 0.68
N ALA A 20 13.94 -0.02 1.58
CA ALA A 20 12.55 0.36 1.69
C ALA A 20 12.07 0.91 0.34
N ASP A 21 10.98 0.35 -0.20
CA ASP A 21 10.40 0.75 -1.48
C ASP A 21 9.78 2.14 -1.38
N ARG A 22 10.60 3.16 -1.63
CA ARG A 22 10.20 4.56 -1.52
C ARG A 22 9.93 5.15 -2.88
N VAL A 23 8.71 5.61 -3.08
CA VAL A 23 8.30 6.28 -4.32
C VAL A 23 7.83 7.70 -4.02
N LYS A 24 8.20 8.64 -4.89
CA LYS A 24 7.71 10.02 -4.84
C LYS A 24 6.37 10.09 -5.56
N THR A 25 5.36 10.58 -4.87
CA THR A 25 4.05 10.95 -5.43
C THR A 25 3.94 12.47 -5.59
N ALA A 26 2.81 12.95 -6.11
CA ALA A 26 2.53 14.37 -6.19
C ALA A 26 2.50 15.06 -4.81
N ASN A 27 2.05 14.35 -3.77
CA ASN A 27 1.82 14.92 -2.44
C ASN A 27 2.92 14.61 -1.41
N GLY A 28 3.91 13.78 -1.77
CA GLY A 28 5.00 13.40 -0.87
C GLY A 28 5.57 12.03 -1.21
N ARG A 29 6.36 11.48 -0.31
CA ARG A 29 6.93 10.13 -0.50
C ARG A 29 6.10 9.10 0.23
N VAL A 30 5.97 7.93 -0.37
CA VAL A 30 5.37 6.73 0.24
C VAL A 30 6.40 5.62 0.32
N GLU A 31 6.26 4.76 1.32
CA GLU A 31 7.10 3.57 1.53
C GLU A 31 6.21 2.34 1.57
N GLY A 32 6.38 1.47 0.59
CA GLY A 32 5.63 0.22 0.44
C GLY A 32 6.39 -1.00 0.94
N THR A 33 5.96 -2.14 0.44
CA THR A 33 6.59 -3.46 0.67
C THR A 33 6.87 -4.13 -0.66
N THR A 34 7.81 -5.09 -0.68
CA THR A 34 8.03 -5.97 -1.82
C THR A 34 7.55 -7.38 -1.45
N GLU A 35 6.68 -7.95 -2.26
CA GLU A 35 6.23 -9.32 -2.12
C GLU A 35 7.33 -10.31 -2.54
N PRO A 36 7.28 -11.58 -2.12
CA PRO A 36 8.26 -12.60 -2.53
C PRO A 36 8.38 -12.78 -4.05
N SER A 37 7.35 -12.40 -4.79
CA SER A 37 7.33 -12.39 -6.27
C SER A 37 8.15 -11.26 -6.90
N GLY A 38 8.67 -10.32 -6.10
CA GLY A 38 9.34 -9.11 -6.57
C GLY A 38 8.39 -7.96 -6.91
N VAL A 39 7.08 -8.14 -6.73
CA VAL A 39 6.09 -7.07 -6.94
C VAL A 39 6.15 -6.08 -5.77
N HIS A 40 6.26 -4.79 -6.08
CA HIS A 40 6.17 -3.72 -5.10
C HIS A 40 4.71 -3.40 -4.81
N VAL A 41 4.37 -3.25 -3.54
CA VAL A 41 2.99 -3.02 -3.09
C VAL A 41 2.92 -1.80 -2.18
N TYR A 42 2.01 -0.92 -2.50
CA TYR A 42 1.71 0.28 -1.73
C TYR A 42 0.23 0.26 -1.35
N ARG A 43 -0.07 0.22 -0.07
CA ARG A 43 -1.43 0.11 0.48
C ARG A 43 -1.80 1.39 1.24
N GLY A 44 -3.05 1.82 1.16
CA GLY A 44 -3.54 2.93 1.94
C GLY A 44 -2.98 4.30 1.54
N ILE A 45 -2.77 4.54 0.23
CA ILE A 45 -2.39 5.85 -0.28
C ILE A 45 -3.64 6.72 -0.36
N PRO A 46 -3.71 7.88 0.32
CA PRO A 46 -4.86 8.76 0.20
C PRO A 46 -4.91 9.39 -1.19
N PHE A 47 -6.07 9.39 -1.83
CA PHE A 47 -6.30 10.04 -3.12
C PHE A 47 -7.15 11.31 -3.02
N ALA A 48 -7.76 11.56 -1.86
CA ALA A 48 -8.47 12.79 -1.55
C ALA A 48 -8.37 13.11 -0.06
N ALA A 49 -8.68 14.35 0.33
CA ALA A 49 -8.78 14.73 1.72
C ALA A 49 -9.89 13.94 2.43
N PRO A 50 -9.76 13.63 3.73
CA PRO A 50 -10.80 12.93 4.49
C PRO A 50 -12.16 13.63 4.35
N PRO A 51 -13.24 12.94 3.92
CA PRO A 51 -14.56 13.53 3.75
C PRO A 51 -15.32 13.62 5.08
N VAL A 52 -14.72 14.28 6.06
CA VAL A 52 -15.24 14.40 7.43
C VAL A 52 -15.70 15.82 7.73
N GLY A 53 -16.55 16.00 8.76
CA GLY A 53 -17.04 17.30 9.17
C GLY A 53 -17.73 18.04 8.01
N ASP A 54 -17.27 19.25 7.72
CA ASP A 54 -17.83 20.09 6.66
C ASP A 54 -17.59 19.56 5.24
N LEU A 55 -16.70 18.58 5.06
CA LEU A 55 -16.44 17.93 3.77
C LEU A 55 -17.34 16.73 3.51
N ARG A 56 -18.15 16.30 4.51
CA ARG A 56 -19.11 15.21 4.34
C ARG A 56 -20.13 15.57 3.25
N TRP A 57 -20.34 14.68 2.30
CA TRP A 57 -21.24 14.88 1.14
C TRP A 57 -20.83 16.01 0.17
N LYS A 58 -19.60 16.49 0.28
CA LYS A 58 -19.03 17.46 -0.65
C LYS A 58 -18.20 16.77 -1.74
N ALA A 59 -17.92 17.51 -2.80
CA ALA A 59 -16.97 17.05 -3.81
C ALA A 59 -15.60 16.79 -3.16
N PRO A 60 -14.89 15.72 -3.56
CA PRO A 60 -13.57 15.40 -3.01
C PRO A 60 -12.62 16.58 -3.12
N GLN A 61 -11.87 16.83 -2.06
CA GLN A 61 -10.86 17.88 -2.00
C GLN A 61 -9.46 17.29 -2.18
N PRO A 62 -8.49 18.06 -2.69
CA PRO A 62 -7.12 17.59 -2.84
C PRO A 62 -6.51 17.13 -1.51
N VAL A 63 -5.68 16.10 -1.58
CA VAL A 63 -4.88 15.64 -0.44
C VAL A 63 -3.89 16.73 -0.05
N LYS A 64 -3.68 16.93 1.24
CA LYS A 64 -2.61 17.80 1.75
C LYS A 64 -1.25 17.11 1.56
N ASP A 65 -0.25 17.87 1.16
CA ASP A 65 1.13 17.39 1.09
C ASP A 65 1.63 16.96 2.46
N TRP A 66 2.48 15.91 2.46
CA TRP A 66 3.15 15.44 3.67
C TRP A 66 4.67 15.50 3.50
N PRO A 67 5.41 16.06 4.50
CA PRO A 67 6.86 16.24 4.42
C PRO A 67 7.65 14.95 4.68
N GLU A 68 7.11 14.09 5.55
CA GLU A 68 7.74 12.84 5.94
C GLU A 68 7.43 11.70 4.95
N VAL A 69 8.20 10.61 5.03
CA VAL A 69 7.86 9.39 4.27
C VAL A 69 6.64 8.74 4.92
N ARG A 70 5.55 8.64 4.16
CA ARG A 70 4.31 8.01 4.62
C ARG A 70 4.38 6.50 4.45
N PRO A 71 4.19 5.71 5.52
CA PRO A 71 4.03 4.27 5.40
C PRO A 71 2.83 3.92 4.51
N ALA A 72 3.04 3.02 3.54
CA ALA A 72 2.03 2.51 2.64
C ALA A 72 2.05 0.96 2.67
N THR A 73 2.11 0.39 3.87
CA THR A 73 2.27 -1.04 4.12
C THR A 73 0.96 -1.73 4.50
N GLU A 74 -0.05 -0.94 4.91
CA GLU A 74 -1.34 -1.46 5.37
C GLU A 74 -2.50 -0.84 4.58
N PHE A 75 -3.58 -1.60 4.43
CA PHE A 75 -4.79 -1.07 3.82
C PHE A 75 -5.39 0.03 4.70
N GLY A 76 -5.84 1.11 4.07
CA GLY A 76 -6.63 2.12 4.75
C GLY A 76 -7.96 1.55 5.25
N PRO A 77 -8.66 2.24 6.16
CA PRO A 77 -9.97 1.82 6.62
C PRO A 77 -10.98 1.84 5.47
N ARG A 78 -11.91 0.89 5.46
CA ARG A 78 -13.04 0.93 4.52
C ARG A 78 -14.07 1.97 4.95
N CYS A 79 -14.83 2.47 3.99
CA CYS A 79 -15.89 3.43 4.25
C CYS A 79 -16.98 2.83 5.14
N MET A 80 -17.70 3.69 5.88
CA MET A 80 -18.82 3.30 6.74
C MET A 80 -19.89 2.57 5.93
N GLN A 81 -20.13 1.32 6.27
CA GLN A 81 -21.05 0.44 5.53
C GLN A 81 -21.68 -0.63 6.43
N GLN A 82 -22.79 -1.19 5.98
CA GLN A 82 -23.41 -2.35 6.63
C GLN A 82 -22.94 -3.64 5.96
N PRO A 83 -22.92 -4.78 6.66
CA PRO A 83 -22.62 -6.09 6.08
C PRO A 83 -23.82 -6.52 5.21
N VAL A 84 -23.78 -6.17 3.92
CA VAL A 84 -24.88 -6.40 2.97
C VAL A 84 -24.73 -7.73 2.23
N PHE A 85 -23.47 -8.11 1.93
CA PHE A 85 -23.16 -9.30 1.15
C PHE A 85 -22.33 -10.27 2.03
N GLY A 86 -22.79 -11.52 2.13
CA GLY A 86 -22.20 -12.52 3.01
C GLY A 86 -20.86 -13.10 2.54
N ASP A 87 -20.47 -12.82 1.29
CA ASP A 87 -19.25 -13.34 0.66
C ASP A 87 -18.07 -12.32 0.68
N MET A 88 -18.28 -11.14 1.26
CA MET A 88 -17.23 -10.13 1.39
C MET A 88 -16.29 -10.42 2.55
N SER A 89 -14.99 -10.34 2.26
CA SER A 89 -13.92 -10.50 3.24
C SER A 89 -12.94 -9.33 3.11
N PHE A 90 -12.64 -8.66 4.22
CA PHE A 90 -11.83 -7.44 4.21
C PHE A 90 -10.54 -7.63 5.00
N ARG A 91 -9.44 -7.13 4.44
CA ARG A 91 -8.13 -7.02 5.10
C ARG A 91 -7.89 -5.63 5.71
N SER A 92 -8.79 -4.68 5.44
CA SER A 92 -8.74 -3.34 6.01
C SER A 92 -8.99 -3.35 7.52
N ASN A 93 -8.32 -2.44 8.23
CA ASN A 93 -8.44 -2.32 9.68
C ASN A 93 -9.64 -1.44 10.08
N GLY A 94 -10.84 -2.04 10.06
CA GLY A 94 -12.06 -1.38 10.49
C GLY A 94 -12.69 -0.44 9.44
N MET A 95 -13.59 0.42 9.90
CA MET A 95 -14.34 1.39 9.12
C MET A 95 -14.07 2.81 9.62
N SER A 96 -14.06 3.77 8.68
CA SER A 96 -13.93 5.19 9.00
C SER A 96 -14.65 6.03 7.95
N GLU A 97 -15.00 7.26 8.28
CA GLU A 97 -15.37 8.27 7.28
C GLU A 97 -14.14 8.72 6.48
N ASP A 98 -12.95 8.72 7.09
CA ASP A 98 -11.67 8.86 6.40
C ASP A 98 -11.33 7.54 5.71
N CYS A 99 -11.80 7.37 4.47
CA CYS A 99 -11.73 6.11 3.74
C CYS A 99 -11.32 6.25 2.25
N LEU A 100 -10.85 7.42 1.84
CA LEU A 100 -10.53 7.69 0.44
C LEU A 100 -9.08 7.30 0.15
N TYR A 101 -8.84 5.98 0.09
CA TYR A 101 -7.53 5.37 -0.11
C TYR A 101 -7.53 4.46 -1.33
N LEU A 102 -6.37 4.39 -1.99
CA LEU A 102 -6.10 3.44 -3.07
C LEU A 102 -4.91 2.55 -2.71
N ASN A 103 -4.79 1.44 -3.43
CA ASN A 103 -3.69 0.51 -3.32
C ASN A 103 -3.06 0.33 -4.69
N VAL A 104 -1.74 0.06 -4.74
CA VAL A 104 -0.99 -0.11 -5.98
C VAL A 104 -0.13 -1.36 -5.88
N TRP A 105 -0.17 -2.19 -6.92
CA TRP A 105 0.77 -3.28 -7.16
C TRP A 105 1.51 -3.00 -8.46
N THR A 106 2.83 -3.06 -8.42
CA THR A 106 3.64 -2.76 -9.60
C THR A 106 4.90 -3.62 -9.67
N PRO A 107 5.26 -4.14 -10.83
CA PRO A 107 6.56 -4.75 -11.05
C PRO A 107 7.63 -3.74 -11.48
N ALA A 108 7.25 -2.46 -11.67
CA ALA A 108 8.14 -1.42 -12.14
C ALA A 108 9.27 -1.17 -11.13
N THR A 109 10.49 -1.10 -11.64
CA THR A 109 11.69 -0.72 -10.87
C THR A 109 12.10 0.73 -11.13
N SER A 110 11.48 1.35 -12.12
CA SER A 110 11.76 2.73 -12.54
C SER A 110 10.52 3.40 -13.13
N ALA A 111 10.41 4.70 -12.96
CA ALA A 111 9.39 5.52 -13.63
C ALA A 111 9.54 5.51 -15.17
N ALA A 112 10.71 5.12 -15.68
CA ALA A 112 10.98 5.00 -17.12
C ALA A 112 10.35 3.75 -17.74
N ASP A 113 9.90 2.77 -16.95
CA ASP A 113 9.37 1.49 -17.45
C ASP A 113 8.05 1.65 -18.22
N ARG A 114 7.30 2.73 -17.94
CA ARG A 114 6.07 3.12 -18.65
C ARG A 114 5.09 1.96 -18.87
N LEU A 115 4.89 1.16 -17.82
CA LEU A 115 4.00 0.01 -17.88
C LEU A 115 2.53 0.42 -18.05
N PRO A 116 1.71 -0.42 -18.66
CA PRO A 116 0.27 -0.19 -18.71
C PRO A 116 -0.32 -0.15 -17.29
N VAL A 117 -1.34 0.70 -17.11
CA VAL A 117 -2.01 0.88 -15.81
C VAL A 117 -3.44 0.38 -15.91
N LEU A 118 -3.83 -0.50 -15.00
CA LEU A 118 -5.20 -0.95 -14.80
C LEU A 118 -5.77 -0.31 -13.52
N VAL A 119 -6.74 0.57 -13.67
CA VAL A 119 -7.49 1.11 -12.54
C VAL A 119 -8.73 0.26 -12.33
N TYR A 120 -8.80 -0.40 -11.18
CA TYR A 120 -9.94 -1.23 -10.80
C TYR A 120 -10.79 -0.52 -9.74
N LEU A 121 -12.08 -0.39 -10.02
CA LEU A 121 -13.08 0.11 -9.10
C LEU A 121 -13.91 -1.07 -8.61
N TYR A 122 -13.84 -1.37 -7.32
CA TYR A 122 -14.56 -2.52 -6.76
C TYR A 122 -16.10 -2.32 -6.82
N GLY A 123 -16.80 -3.44 -6.94
CA GLY A 123 -18.25 -3.48 -6.92
C GLY A 123 -18.83 -3.39 -5.51
N GLY A 124 -20.16 -3.44 -5.40
CA GLY A 124 -20.85 -3.43 -4.11
C GLY A 124 -22.14 -2.59 -4.13
N SER A 125 -22.63 -2.26 -5.32
CA SER A 125 -23.89 -1.52 -5.53
C SER A 125 -23.94 -0.17 -4.79
N PHE A 126 -22.80 0.50 -4.64
CA PHE A 126 -22.64 1.75 -3.85
C PHE A 126 -23.10 1.62 -2.37
N ARG A 127 -23.16 0.40 -1.84
CA ARG A 127 -23.64 0.11 -0.48
C ARG A 127 -22.58 -0.50 0.42
N ALA A 128 -21.72 -1.32 -0.14
CA ALA A 128 -20.64 -2.00 0.58
C ALA A 128 -19.51 -2.33 -0.39
N GLY A 129 -18.34 -2.72 0.16
CA GLY A 129 -17.17 -3.10 -0.58
C GLY A 129 -15.92 -2.38 -0.10
N ASP A 130 -14.78 -2.92 -0.49
CA ASP A 130 -13.48 -2.37 -0.12
C ASP A 130 -12.39 -2.92 -1.04
N GLY A 131 -11.46 -2.08 -1.43
CA GLY A 131 -10.30 -2.47 -2.23
C GLY A 131 -9.31 -3.40 -1.53
N SER A 132 -9.53 -3.75 -0.26
CA SER A 132 -8.70 -4.69 0.49
C SER A 132 -9.13 -6.16 0.36
N GLU A 133 -10.24 -6.45 -0.33
CA GLU A 133 -10.67 -7.83 -0.51
C GLU A 133 -9.61 -8.66 -1.24
N PRO A 134 -9.33 -9.91 -0.82
CA PRO A 134 -8.34 -10.77 -1.46
C PRO A 134 -8.60 -10.98 -2.96
N ARG A 135 -9.86 -10.97 -3.38
CA ARG A 135 -10.25 -11.13 -4.79
C ARG A 135 -9.82 -9.95 -5.68
N TYR A 136 -9.47 -8.81 -5.10
CA TYR A 136 -9.04 -7.59 -5.79
C TYR A 136 -7.53 -7.37 -5.70
N ASP A 137 -6.79 -8.37 -5.21
CA ASP A 137 -5.34 -8.29 -5.12
C ASP A 137 -4.69 -8.16 -6.50
N GLY A 138 -3.88 -7.12 -6.68
CA GLY A 138 -3.30 -6.77 -7.96
C GLY A 138 -2.01 -7.53 -8.30
N GLU A 139 -1.51 -8.40 -7.41
CA GLU A 139 -0.22 -9.06 -7.62
C GLU A 139 -0.18 -9.89 -8.92
N SER A 140 -1.25 -10.61 -9.23
CA SER A 140 -1.33 -11.42 -10.43
C SER A 140 -1.24 -10.61 -11.72
N MET A 141 -1.77 -9.38 -11.73
CA MET A 141 -1.66 -8.43 -12.84
C MET A 141 -0.27 -7.82 -12.90
N ALA A 142 0.29 -7.45 -11.75
CA ALA A 142 1.63 -6.90 -11.66
C ALA A 142 2.68 -7.88 -12.17
N ARG A 143 2.58 -9.15 -11.83
CA ARG A 143 3.45 -10.21 -12.37
C ARG A 143 3.38 -10.38 -13.88
N ARG A 144 2.37 -9.84 -14.54
CA ARG A 144 2.20 -9.79 -16.01
C ARG A 144 2.66 -8.48 -16.62
N GLY A 145 3.34 -7.61 -15.88
CA GLY A 145 3.84 -6.32 -16.37
C GLY A 145 2.82 -5.19 -16.36
N ILE A 146 1.76 -5.28 -15.55
CA ILE A 146 0.70 -4.27 -15.44
C ILE A 146 0.79 -3.61 -14.08
N VAL A 147 0.71 -2.28 -14.00
CA VAL A 147 0.47 -1.57 -12.74
C VAL A 147 -1.03 -1.67 -12.43
N ALA A 148 -1.39 -2.28 -11.30
CA ALA A 148 -2.77 -2.44 -10.87
C ALA A 148 -3.09 -1.53 -9.68
#